data_a3e4d82ed4e7c9b7ca0090e9d597e2f6
#
_entry.id   a3e4d82ed4e7c9b7ca0090e9d597e2f6
#
_cell.length_a   1.000
_cell.length_b   1.000
_cell.length_c   1.000
_cell.angle_alpha   90.00
_cell.angle_beta   90.00
_cell.angle_gamma   90.00
#
_symmetry.space_group_name_H-M   'P 1'
#
loop_
_entity.id
_entity.type
_entity.pdbx_description
1 polymer ?
#
loop_
_entity_poly.entity_id
_entity_poly.type
_entity_poly.pdbx_seq_one_letter_code
_entity_poly.pdbx_strand_id
1 'polypeptide(L)'
;DRCLASMGIYIFNARYLYRELERDMADPESSHDFGKDIIPRAVKNGQVAAHPFALSCVPASNVAEPYWRDVGTIDAYWEANIDLTATDPELNLYDRHWPIWTYQAQLPPAKFVHNQEDRRGMAIESTVSGGCIVSGYVFRSVLFSSVRIHSYARVNWSVLLPGVQVGRGASLNRVVVDRGCSIPDGMVIGEDAEFDSQRFHRSANGITLVTASMLARPMCSAHCQKP
;
A
#
# COMPACT_ATOMS: atom_id res chain seq x y z
N ASP A 1 26.60 -16.60 -5.43
CA ASP A 1 26.71 -15.72 -6.59
C ASP A 1 25.71 -14.57 -6.44
N ARG A 2 26.16 -13.33 -6.65
CA ARG A 2 25.29 -12.14 -6.61
C ARG A 2 25.16 -11.61 -8.04
N CYS A 3 23.95 -11.23 -8.44
CA CYS A 3 23.70 -10.52 -9.68
C CYS A 3 23.18 -9.10 -9.39
N LEU A 4 23.39 -8.19 -10.35
CA LEU A 4 22.80 -6.86 -10.28
C LEU A 4 21.35 -6.93 -10.77
N ALA A 5 20.42 -6.45 -9.96
CA ALA A 5 19.03 -6.28 -10.32
C ALA A 5 18.70 -4.81 -10.50
N SER A 6 17.92 -4.50 -11.53
CA SER A 6 17.48 -3.13 -11.78
C SER A 6 16.41 -2.73 -10.77
N MET A 7 16.53 -1.53 -10.21
CA MET A 7 15.53 -0.90 -9.34
C MET A 7 14.50 -0.04 -10.12
N GLY A 8 14.55 -0.06 -11.46
CA GLY A 8 13.67 0.76 -12.28
C GLY A 8 14.03 2.24 -12.32
N ILE A 9 15.20 2.62 -11.81
CA ILE A 9 15.67 4.02 -11.81
C ILE A 9 16.80 4.17 -12.80
N TYR A 10 16.61 5.04 -13.79
CA TYR A 10 17.53 5.21 -14.90
C TYR A 10 17.85 6.69 -15.16
N ILE A 11 19.11 6.98 -15.48
CA ILE A 11 19.55 8.30 -15.92
C ILE A 11 20.08 8.15 -17.34
N PHE A 12 19.51 8.90 -18.27
CA PHE A 12 19.88 8.87 -19.68
C PHE A 12 20.42 10.20 -20.18
N ASN A 13 21.31 10.14 -21.17
CA ASN A 13 21.47 11.27 -22.08
C ASN A 13 20.17 11.42 -22.90
N ALA A 14 19.58 12.62 -22.94
CA ALA A 14 18.26 12.84 -23.55
C ALA A 14 18.24 12.45 -25.05
N ARG A 15 19.29 12.79 -25.81
CA ARG A 15 19.37 12.45 -27.25
C ARG A 15 19.45 10.93 -27.46
N TYR A 16 20.16 10.25 -26.58
CA TYR A 16 20.24 8.79 -26.62
C TYR A 16 18.87 8.18 -26.32
N LEU A 17 18.19 8.65 -25.25
CA LEU A 17 16.88 8.17 -24.87
C LEU A 17 15.86 8.34 -26.00
N TYR A 18 15.76 9.53 -26.58
CA TYR A 18 14.79 9.79 -27.65
C TYR A 18 15.00 8.87 -28.84
N ARG A 19 16.23 8.66 -29.25
CA ARG A 19 16.56 7.73 -30.34
C ARG A 19 16.17 6.29 -30.02
N GLU A 20 16.41 5.84 -28.81
CA GLU A 20 16.04 4.47 -28.43
C GLU A 20 14.51 4.30 -28.30
N LEU A 21 13.80 5.34 -27.84
CA LEU A 21 12.33 5.33 -27.79
C LEU A 21 11.69 5.33 -29.20
N GLU A 22 12.21 6.16 -30.12
CA GLU A 22 11.75 6.17 -31.52
C GLU A 22 11.98 4.81 -32.20
N ARG A 23 13.12 4.20 -31.92
CA ARG A 23 13.46 2.88 -32.42
C ARG A 23 12.57 1.80 -31.85
N ASP A 24 12.30 1.86 -30.54
CA ASP A 24 11.44 0.92 -29.83
C ASP A 24 9.97 1.03 -30.32
N MET A 25 9.50 2.25 -30.53
CA MET A 25 8.18 2.53 -31.09
C MET A 25 7.98 1.95 -32.50
N ALA A 26 9.04 1.89 -33.28
CA ALA A 26 9.01 1.33 -34.64
C ALA A 26 9.14 -0.20 -34.70
N ASP A 27 9.43 -0.85 -33.58
CA ASP A 27 9.61 -2.31 -33.47
C ASP A 27 8.30 -2.99 -33.10
N PRO A 28 7.63 -3.71 -34.02
CA PRO A 28 6.36 -4.36 -33.74
C PRO A 28 6.46 -5.53 -32.76
N GLU A 29 7.66 -6.06 -32.51
CA GLU A 29 7.90 -7.16 -31.57
C GLU A 29 8.21 -6.66 -30.16
N SER A 30 8.38 -5.35 -29.98
CA SER A 30 8.63 -4.76 -28.66
C SER A 30 7.39 -4.75 -27.79
N SER A 31 7.56 -5.04 -26.50
CA SER A 31 6.53 -4.83 -25.49
C SER A 31 6.46 -3.39 -24.97
N HIS A 32 7.35 -2.52 -25.46
CA HIS A 32 7.53 -1.13 -25.03
C HIS A 32 7.83 -0.99 -23.54
N ASP A 33 8.59 -1.94 -23.00
CA ASP A 33 8.98 -1.99 -21.60
C ASP A 33 10.48 -1.66 -21.45
N PHE A 34 10.81 -0.72 -20.56
CA PHE A 34 12.19 -0.33 -20.32
C PHE A 34 13.08 -1.50 -19.89
N GLY A 35 12.56 -2.34 -18.99
CA GLY A 35 13.31 -3.47 -18.41
C GLY A 35 13.49 -4.62 -19.40
N LYS A 36 12.53 -4.82 -20.32
CA LYS A 36 12.54 -5.95 -21.26
C LYS A 36 13.18 -5.59 -22.61
N ASP A 37 12.93 -4.38 -23.09
CA ASP A 37 13.29 -4.00 -24.47
C ASP A 37 14.44 -3.00 -24.51
N ILE A 38 14.33 -1.85 -23.83
CA ILE A 38 15.28 -0.75 -23.94
C ILE A 38 16.59 -1.03 -23.21
N ILE A 39 16.52 -1.40 -21.92
CA ILE A 39 17.71 -1.62 -21.10
C ILE A 39 18.55 -2.81 -21.58
N PRO A 40 17.99 -4.01 -21.86
CA PRO A 40 18.77 -5.12 -22.39
C PRO A 40 19.47 -4.80 -23.71
N ARG A 41 18.82 -4.02 -24.59
CA ARG A 41 19.42 -3.54 -25.84
C ARG A 41 20.59 -2.58 -25.58
N ALA A 42 20.39 -1.62 -24.65
CA ALA A 42 21.44 -0.68 -24.27
C ALA A 42 22.67 -1.39 -23.66
N VAL A 43 22.43 -2.41 -22.83
CA VAL A 43 23.50 -3.26 -22.24
C VAL A 43 24.27 -3.98 -23.33
N LYS A 44 23.60 -4.60 -24.32
CA LYS A 44 24.25 -5.27 -25.46
C LYS A 44 25.12 -4.32 -26.26
N ASN A 45 24.72 -3.05 -26.37
CA ASN A 45 25.47 -2.01 -27.10
C ASN A 45 26.63 -1.43 -26.27
N GLY A 46 26.85 -1.89 -25.03
CA GLY A 46 27.94 -1.44 -24.17
C GLY A 46 27.85 0.01 -23.69
N GLN A 47 26.64 0.59 -23.67
CA GLN A 47 26.41 2.00 -23.33
C GLN A 47 25.71 2.20 -21.98
N VAL A 48 25.82 1.23 -21.09
CA VAL A 48 25.20 1.25 -19.77
C VAL A 48 26.24 1.08 -18.68
N ALA A 49 26.14 1.90 -17.65
CA ALA A 49 26.90 1.75 -16.42
C ALA A 49 25.94 1.45 -15.26
N ALA A 50 26.25 0.44 -14.46
CA ALA A 50 25.51 0.15 -13.25
C ALA A 50 26.04 1.00 -12.10
N HIS A 51 25.12 1.66 -11.37
CA HIS A 51 25.44 2.40 -10.16
C HIS A 51 24.91 1.63 -8.95
N PRO A 52 25.77 1.16 -8.03
CA PRO A 52 25.31 0.50 -6.82
C PRO A 52 24.47 1.43 -5.94
N PHE A 53 23.27 1.03 -5.60
CA PHE A 53 22.33 1.84 -4.80
C PHE A 53 22.91 2.27 -3.45
N ALA A 54 23.68 1.40 -2.81
CA ALA A 54 24.35 1.68 -1.53
C ALA A 54 25.25 2.94 -1.56
N LEU A 55 25.75 3.34 -2.74
CA LEU A 55 26.59 4.53 -2.87
C LEU A 55 25.79 5.84 -2.88
N SER A 56 24.49 5.77 -3.12
CA SER A 56 23.60 6.95 -3.23
C SER A 56 22.59 7.03 -2.08
N CYS A 57 22.57 6.06 -1.20
CA CYS A 57 21.63 6.06 -0.08
C CYS A 57 22.04 7.05 0.99
N VAL A 58 21.04 7.73 1.54
CA VAL A 58 21.20 8.44 2.80
C VAL A 58 21.33 7.37 3.90
N PRO A 59 22.46 7.31 4.62
CA PRO A 59 22.59 6.37 5.71
C PRO A 59 21.57 6.75 6.80
N ALA A 60 20.55 5.93 6.96
CA ALA A 60 19.67 6.04 8.12
C ALA A 60 20.49 5.72 9.38
N SER A 61 20.26 6.46 10.45
CA SER A 61 21.07 6.41 11.67
C SER A 61 21.13 5.03 12.34
N ASN A 62 20.25 4.10 11.98
CA ASN A 62 20.13 2.80 12.63
C ASN A 62 20.07 1.61 11.66
N VAL A 63 20.18 1.79 10.35
CA VAL A 63 20.05 0.70 9.37
C VAL A 63 21.36 0.53 8.60
N ALA A 64 21.93 -0.66 8.68
CA ALA A 64 23.21 -0.99 8.03
C ALA A 64 23.09 -1.15 6.50
N GLU A 65 21.87 -1.34 5.99
CA GLU A 65 21.61 -1.56 4.57
C GLU A 65 20.63 -0.53 3.99
N PRO A 66 20.81 -0.16 2.70
CA PRO A 66 19.92 0.78 2.02
C PRO A 66 18.51 0.24 1.90
N TYR A 67 17.52 1.04 2.31
CA TYR A 67 16.11 0.65 2.20
C TYR A 67 15.59 0.80 0.77
N TRP A 68 15.10 -0.27 0.21
CA TRP A 68 14.36 -0.30 -1.05
C TRP A 68 13.35 -1.45 -1.05
N ARG A 69 12.12 -1.18 -1.47
CA ARG A 69 11.06 -2.19 -1.59
C ARG A 69 10.37 -2.07 -2.93
N ASP A 70 10.21 -3.18 -3.62
CA ASP A 70 9.29 -3.27 -4.76
C ASP A 70 7.87 -3.46 -4.21
N VAL A 71 6.95 -2.59 -4.63
CA VAL A 71 5.54 -2.60 -4.22
C VAL A 71 4.60 -2.86 -5.40
N GLY A 72 5.08 -3.56 -6.42
CA GLY A 72 4.34 -3.86 -7.64
C GLY A 72 3.20 -4.85 -7.48
N THR A 73 3.07 -5.51 -6.33
CA THR A 73 1.95 -6.41 -6.02
C THR A 73 1.18 -5.93 -4.79
N ILE A 74 -0.08 -6.37 -4.64
CA ILE A 74 -0.91 -6.04 -3.47
C ILE A 74 -0.25 -6.54 -2.19
N ASP A 75 0.34 -7.73 -2.22
CA ASP A 75 1.03 -8.32 -1.08
C ASP A 75 2.23 -7.48 -0.67
N ALA A 76 3.11 -7.16 -1.60
CA ALA A 76 4.30 -6.34 -1.34
C ALA A 76 3.93 -4.92 -0.88
N TYR A 77 2.89 -4.31 -1.47
CA TYR A 77 2.36 -3.03 -1.04
C TYR A 77 1.83 -3.09 0.41
N TRP A 78 1.04 -4.13 0.72
CA TRP A 78 0.51 -4.33 2.06
C TRP A 78 1.65 -4.55 3.08
N GLU A 79 2.60 -5.43 2.79
CA GLU A 79 3.75 -5.72 3.65
C GLU A 79 4.55 -4.46 3.95
N ALA A 80 4.94 -3.69 2.92
CA ALA A 80 5.71 -2.46 3.08
C ALA A 80 5.00 -1.42 3.97
N ASN A 81 3.66 -1.34 3.89
CA ASN A 81 2.88 -0.45 4.75
C ASN A 81 2.77 -0.99 6.20
N ILE A 82 2.55 -2.29 6.37
CA ILE A 82 2.42 -2.89 7.71
C ILE A 82 3.76 -2.87 8.46
N ASP A 83 4.87 -3.03 7.77
CA ASP A 83 6.22 -2.91 8.36
C ASP A 83 6.42 -1.55 9.06
N LEU A 84 5.80 -0.47 8.55
CA LEU A 84 5.83 0.85 9.21
C LEU A 84 5.15 0.88 10.58
N THR A 85 4.36 -0.12 10.92
CA THR A 85 3.69 -0.24 12.22
C THR A 85 4.52 -0.99 13.27
N ALA A 86 5.65 -1.55 12.87
CA ALA A 86 6.57 -2.22 13.78
C ALA A 86 7.19 -1.22 14.77
N THR A 87 7.61 -1.73 15.93
CA THR A 87 8.28 -0.91 16.94
C THR A 87 9.63 -0.35 16.43
N ASP A 88 10.33 -1.14 15.63
CA ASP A 88 11.60 -0.77 14.99
C ASP A 88 11.52 -1.12 13.49
N PRO A 89 10.88 -0.25 12.67
CA PRO A 89 10.70 -0.50 11.25
C PRO A 89 11.99 -0.26 10.47
N GLU A 90 12.22 -1.01 9.40
CA GLU A 90 13.37 -0.80 8.50
C GLU A 90 13.37 0.62 7.91
N LEU A 91 12.20 1.16 7.56
CA LEU A 91 12.02 2.55 7.16
C LEU A 91 11.46 3.36 8.34
N ASN A 92 12.30 4.14 9.00
CA ASN A 92 11.86 5.00 10.09
C ASN A 92 11.34 6.35 9.55
N LEU A 93 10.03 6.54 9.54
CA LEU A 93 9.40 7.80 9.12
C LEU A 93 9.72 8.99 10.05
N TYR A 94 10.23 8.73 11.25
CA TYR A 94 10.56 9.74 12.27
C TYR A 94 12.06 10.08 12.29
N ASP A 95 12.85 9.56 11.34
CA ASP A 95 14.26 9.90 11.24
C ASP A 95 14.44 11.35 10.80
N ARG A 96 15.02 12.17 11.71
CA ARG A 96 15.29 13.58 11.44
C ARG A 96 16.45 13.81 10.48
N HIS A 97 17.32 12.82 10.29
CA HIS A 97 18.44 12.88 9.35
C HIS A 97 18.00 12.57 7.93
N TRP A 98 16.85 11.90 7.77
CA TRP A 98 16.25 11.60 6.48
C TRP A 98 14.76 11.99 6.45
N PRO A 99 14.42 13.28 6.53
CA PRO A 99 13.03 13.70 6.47
C PRO A 99 12.43 13.42 5.08
N ILE A 100 11.29 12.73 5.08
CA ILE A 100 10.57 12.45 3.83
C ILE A 100 9.73 13.68 3.49
N TRP A 101 10.23 14.48 2.53
CA TRP A 101 9.52 15.64 2.02
C TRP A 101 8.49 15.23 0.97
N THR A 102 7.23 15.28 1.32
CA THR A 102 6.13 15.01 0.42
C THR A 102 4.98 15.97 0.71
N TYR A 103 4.00 16.03 -0.21
CA TYR A 103 2.80 16.81 0.03
C TYR A 103 2.04 16.26 1.23
N GLN A 104 1.74 17.14 2.18
CA GLN A 104 0.88 16.85 3.31
C GLN A 104 -0.27 17.86 3.32
N ALA A 105 -1.51 17.37 3.24
CA ALA A 105 -2.68 18.20 3.43
C ALA A 105 -2.67 18.79 4.87
N GLN A 106 -2.98 20.07 4.99
CA GLN A 106 -3.17 20.70 6.31
C GLN A 106 -4.48 20.21 6.92
N LEU A 107 -4.38 19.21 7.77
CA LEU A 107 -5.51 18.57 8.43
C LEU A 107 -5.35 18.66 9.95
N PRO A 108 -6.46 18.67 10.71
CA PRO A 108 -6.38 18.60 12.14
C PRO A 108 -5.73 17.28 12.59
N PRO A 109 -5.17 17.23 13.81
CA PRO A 109 -4.66 15.97 14.36
C PRO A 109 -5.70 14.87 14.37
N ALA A 110 -5.23 13.61 14.37
CA ALA A 110 -6.10 12.46 14.55
C ALA A 110 -6.82 12.52 15.91
N LYS A 111 -8.10 12.14 15.93
CA LYS A 111 -8.94 12.19 17.13
C LYS A 111 -9.46 10.80 17.47
N PHE A 112 -9.25 10.40 18.73
CA PHE A 112 -9.79 9.18 19.32
C PHE A 112 -10.98 9.56 20.20
N VAL A 113 -12.12 8.90 20.02
CA VAL A 113 -13.36 9.26 20.69
C VAL A 113 -13.97 8.07 21.43
N HIS A 114 -14.72 8.39 22.48
CA HIS A 114 -15.35 7.47 23.39
C HIS A 114 -14.37 6.70 24.32
N ASN A 115 -14.79 6.50 25.52
CA ASN A 115 -14.13 5.66 26.52
C ASN A 115 -15.19 5.15 27.50
N GLN A 116 -16.13 4.37 26.96
CA GLN A 116 -17.22 3.79 27.72
C GLN A 116 -17.15 2.28 27.53
N GLU A 117 -17.12 1.52 28.61
CA GLU A 117 -17.09 0.06 28.65
C GLU A 117 -16.59 -0.63 27.36
N ASP A 118 -17.51 -1.03 26.48
CA ASP A 118 -17.27 -1.69 25.20
C ASP A 118 -17.11 -0.73 24.00
N ARG A 119 -17.41 0.57 24.19
CA ARG A 119 -17.27 1.62 23.16
C ARG A 119 -16.05 2.47 23.41
N ARG A 120 -14.95 2.13 22.74
CA ARG A 120 -13.68 2.85 22.89
C ARG A 120 -12.99 3.01 21.53
N GLY A 121 -12.61 4.25 21.21
CA GLY A 121 -11.74 4.54 20.06
C GLY A 121 -10.28 4.38 20.47
N MET A 122 -9.57 3.41 19.86
CA MET A 122 -8.17 3.17 20.14
C MET A 122 -7.42 2.62 18.93
N ALA A 123 -6.12 2.91 18.88
CA ALA A 123 -5.20 2.33 17.91
C ALA A 123 -3.96 1.83 18.64
N ILE A 124 -3.54 0.61 18.34
CA ILE A 124 -2.40 -0.06 18.95
C ILE A 124 -1.46 -0.51 17.83
N GLU A 125 -0.16 -0.28 17.98
CA GLU A 125 0.84 -0.63 16.96
C GLU A 125 0.39 -0.20 15.55
N SER A 126 -0.03 1.05 15.41
CA SER A 126 -0.67 1.53 14.19
C SER A 126 -0.21 2.94 13.85
N THR A 127 -0.13 3.25 12.56
CA THR A 127 0.16 4.60 12.09
C THR A 127 -1.14 5.29 11.69
N VAL A 128 -1.42 6.46 12.28
CA VAL A 128 -2.67 7.20 12.06
C VAL A 128 -2.37 8.62 11.61
N SER A 129 -2.76 8.96 10.38
CA SER A 129 -2.52 10.26 9.77
C SER A 129 -3.53 11.32 10.24
N GLY A 130 -3.25 12.60 9.91
CA GLY A 130 -4.10 13.73 10.22
C GLY A 130 -5.52 13.61 9.66
N GLY A 131 -6.49 14.25 10.33
CA GLY A 131 -7.90 14.25 9.96
C GLY A 131 -8.67 12.98 10.28
N CYS A 132 -8.01 11.94 10.81
CA CYS A 132 -8.68 10.70 11.19
C CYS A 132 -9.54 10.86 12.43
N ILE A 133 -10.69 10.15 12.46
CA ILE A 133 -11.54 10.03 13.65
C ILE A 133 -11.76 8.54 13.93
N VAL A 134 -11.27 8.08 15.08
CA VAL A 134 -11.33 6.67 15.47
C VAL A 134 -12.29 6.50 16.65
N SER A 135 -13.41 5.78 16.43
CA SER A 135 -14.40 5.40 17.44
C SER A 135 -14.43 3.88 17.70
N GLY A 136 -13.65 3.11 16.95
CA GLY A 136 -13.56 1.65 17.04
C GLY A 136 -12.14 1.22 17.42
N TYR A 137 -11.84 -0.04 17.20
CA TYR A 137 -10.56 -0.67 17.51
C TYR A 137 -9.70 -0.81 16.26
N VAL A 138 -8.45 -0.36 16.34
CA VAL A 138 -7.46 -0.46 15.26
C VAL A 138 -6.21 -1.14 15.81
N PHE A 139 -5.72 -2.16 15.13
CA PHE A 139 -4.53 -2.89 15.51
C PHE A 139 -3.64 -3.18 14.30
N ARG A 140 -2.34 -2.91 14.42
CA ARG A 140 -1.33 -3.14 13.36
C ARG A 140 -1.80 -2.71 11.99
N SER A 141 -2.24 -1.46 11.89
CA SER A 141 -2.87 -0.95 10.67
C SER A 141 -2.37 0.46 10.34
N VAL A 142 -2.43 0.80 9.06
CA VAL A 142 -2.09 2.13 8.57
C VAL A 142 -3.36 2.84 8.15
N LEU A 143 -3.68 3.94 8.82
CA LEU A 143 -4.77 4.84 8.46
C LEU A 143 -4.22 6.08 7.79
N PHE A 144 -4.44 6.22 6.50
CA PHE A 144 -4.13 7.43 5.75
C PHE A 144 -5.05 8.59 6.16
N SER A 145 -4.85 9.76 5.55
CA SER A 145 -5.55 10.99 5.95
C SER A 145 -7.08 10.89 5.84
N SER A 146 -7.76 11.53 6.79
CA SER A 146 -9.23 11.67 6.81
C SER A 146 -10.01 10.34 6.88
N VAL A 147 -9.38 9.25 7.36
CA VAL A 147 -10.06 7.98 7.60
C VAL A 147 -10.99 8.10 8.81
N ARG A 148 -12.18 7.51 8.70
CA ARG A 148 -13.15 7.45 9.80
C ARG A 148 -13.49 6.01 10.16
N ILE A 149 -13.25 5.63 11.42
CA ILE A 149 -13.61 4.33 11.99
C ILE A 149 -14.79 4.52 12.93
N HIS A 150 -15.95 3.98 12.58
CA HIS A 150 -17.15 4.10 13.41
C HIS A 150 -17.10 3.15 14.62
N SER A 151 -18.02 3.37 15.57
CA SER A 151 -18.07 2.62 16.84
C SER A 151 -18.23 1.12 16.63
N TYR A 152 -17.54 0.35 17.45
CA TYR A 152 -17.51 -1.12 17.42
C TYR A 152 -16.86 -1.73 16.17
N ALA A 153 -16.42 -0.93 15.20
CA ALA A 153 -15.65 -1.44 14.08
C ALA A 153 -14.27 -1.94 14.55
N ARG A 154 -13.78 -2.97 13.90
CA ARG A 154 -12.45 -3.57 14.14
C ARG A 154 -11.64 -3.54 12.86
N VAL A 155 -10.43 -3.03 12.93
CA VAL A 155 -9.51 -2.95 11.81
C VAL A 155 -8.18 -3.54 12.23
N ASN A 156 -7.84 -4.68 11.67
CA ASN A 156 -6.64 -5.43 12.00
C ASN A 156 -5.78 -5.64 10.76
N TRP A 157 -4.47 -5.42 10.88
CA TRP A 157 -3.50 -5.70 9.82
C TRP A 157 -3.92 -5.13 8.46
N SER A 158 -4.45 -3.92 8.44
CA SER A 158 -5.09 -3.37 7.26
C SER A 158 -4.53 -2.00 6.88
N VAL A 159 -4.58 -1.69 5.59
CA VAL A 159 -4.14 -0.42 5.03
C VAL A 159 -5.36 0.29 4.46
N LEU A 160 -5.72 1.43 5.05
CA LEU A 160 -6.87 2.21 4.64
C LEU A 160 -6.42 3.51 3.98
N LEU A 161 -6.66 3.64 2.66
CA LEU A 161 -6.28 4.81 1.87
C LEU A 161 -7.12 6.05 2.23
N PRO A 162 -6.72 7.26 1.77
CA PRO A 162 -7.35 8.50 2.21
C PRO A 162 -8.87 8.54 2.05
N GLY A 163 -9.55 9.05 3.08
CA GLY A 163 -11.00 9.29 3.07
C GLY A 163 -11.87 8.05 3.24
N VAL A 164 -11.28 6.89 3.53
CA VAL A 164 -12.04 5.66 3.79
C VAL A 164 -12.90 5.82 5.04
N GLN A 165 -14.15 5.32 4.95
CA GLN A 165 -15.07 5.23 6.07
C GLN A 165 -15.38 3.76 6.38
N VAL A 166 -15.17 3.35 7.62
CA VAL A 166 -15.49 2.00 8.08
C VAL A 166 -16.73 2.08 8.95
N GLY A 167 -17.81 1.45 8.51
CA GLY A 167 -19.13 1.48 9.15
C GLY A 167 -19.15 0.86 10.54
N ARG A 168 -20.23 1.12 11.27
CA ARG A 168 -20.42 0.65 12.65
C ARG A 168 -20.37 -0.89 12.70
N GLY A 169 -19.57 -1.44 13.62
CA GLY A 169 -19.48 -2.89 13.80
C GLY A 169 -18.86 -3.67 12.65
N ALA A 170 -18.31 -3.00 11.63
CA ALA A 170 -17.60 -3.67 10.56
C ALA A 170 -16.27 -4.28 11.05
N SER A 171 -15.85 -5.40 10.45
CA SER A 171 -14.61 -6.09 10.77
C SER A 171 -13.75 -6.21 9.52
N LEU A 172 -12.53 -5.68 9.57
CA LEU A 172 -11.54 -5.75 8.49
C LEU A 172 -10.29 -6.46 9.01
N ASN A 173 -9.82 -7.47 8.29
CA ASN A 173 -8.62 -8.20 8.65
C ASN A 173 -7.77 -8.50 7.41
N ARG A 174 -6.52 -8.01 7.34
CA ARG A 174 -5.62 -8.16 6.20
C ARG A 174 -6.23 -7.61 4.90
N VAL A 175 -6.70 -6.36 4.97
CA VAL A 175 -7.41 -5.70 3.86
C VAL A 175 -6.65 -4.45 3.43
N VAL A 176 -6.61 -4.21 2.12
CA VAL A 176 -6.24 -2.92 1.54
C VAL A 176 -7.53 -2.29 1.00
N VAL A 177 -7.93 -1.15 1.54
CA VAL A 177 -9.13 -0.42 1.13
C VAL A 177 -8.75 0.81 0.34
N ASP A 178 -9.24 0.91 -0.89
CA ASP A 178 -8.95 2.01 -1.79
C ASP A 178 -9.60 3.32 -1.34
N ARG A 179 -9.06 4.42 -1.86
CA ARG A 179 -9.44 5.80 -1.52
C ARG A 179 -10.95 6.04 -1.57
N GLY A 180 -11.46 6.73 -0.56
CA GLY A 180 -12.84 7.19 -0.50
C GLY A 180 -13.89 6.09 -0.40
N CYS A 181 -13.50 4.84 -0.22
CA CYS A 181 -14.44 3.74 -0.03
C CYS A 181 -15.21 3.89 1.29
N SER A 182 -16.49 3.52 1.24
CA SER A 182 -17.36 3.43 2.42
C SER A 182 -17.75 1.97 2.67
N ILE A 183 -17.17 1.40 3.71
CA ILE A 183 -17.49 0.03 4.14
C ILE A 183 -18.82 0.08 4.91
N PRO A 184 -19.84 -0.68 4.52
CA PRO A 184 -21.13 -0.74 5.21
C PRO A 184 -21.04 -1.19 6.67
N ASP A 185 -22.06 -0.81 7.45
CA ASP A 185 -22.20 -1.25 8.84
C ASP A 185 -22.25 -2.78 8.92
N GLY A 186 -21.55 -3.35 9.88
CA GLY A 186 -21.52 -4.79 10.15
C GLY A 186 -20.82 -5.65 9.08
N MET A 187 -20.26 -5.04 8.03
CA MET A 187 -19.57 -5.83 6.98
C MET A 187 -18.30 -6.45 7.52
N VAL A 188 -18.11 -7.74 7.21
CA VAL A 188 -16.92 -8.52 7.56
C VAL A 188 -16.12 -8.78 6.29
N ILE A 189 -14.82 -8.46 6.29
CA ILE A 189 -13.91 -8.65 5.15
C ILE A 189 -12.57 -9.17 5.67
N GLY A 190 -12.01 -10.19 5.03
CA GLY A 190 -10.71 -10.76 5.34
C GLY A 190 -10.76 -11.96 6.29
N GLU A 191 -11.95 -12.39 6.72
CA GLU A 191 -12.13 -13.54 7.61
C GLU A 191 -12.56 -14.80 6.83
N ASP A 192 -13.42 -14.66 5.81
CA ASP A 192 -13.90 -15.75 4.97
C ASP A 192 -13.33 -15.62 3.54
N ALA A 193 -12.37 -16.47 3.20
CA ALA A 193 -11.68 -16.43 1.92
C ALA A 193 -12.59 -16.71 0.72
N GLU A 194 -13.54 -17.63 0.88
CA GLU A 194 -14.45 -18.03 -0.19
C GLU A 194 -15.50 -16.92 -0.44
N PHE A 195 -16.07 -16.39 0.62
CA PHE A 195 -17.00 -15.28 0.54
C PHE A 195 -16.36 -14.02 -0.04
N ASP A 196 -15.16 -13.66 0.41
CA ASP A 196 -14.44 -12.47 -0.06
C ASP A 196 -14.08 -12.57 -1.54
N SER A 197 -13.64 -13.73 -2.02
CA SER A 197 -13.24 -13.93 -3.41
C SER A 197 -14.37 -13.81 -4.43
N GLN A 198 -15.62 -13.94 -3.99
CA GLN A 198 -16.80 -13.74 -4.85
C GLN A 198 -17.02 -12.26 -5.19
N ARG A 199 -16.56 -11.36 -4.33
CA ARG A 199 -16.82 -9.92 -4.45
C ARG A 199 -15.57 -9.08 -4.62
N PHE A 200 -14.52 -9.43 -3.93
CA PHE A 200 -13.26 -8.69 -3.83
C PHE A 200 -12.13 -9.43 -4.56
N HIS A 201 -11.05 -8.73 -4.81
CA HIS A 201 -9.84 -9.37 -5.26
C HIS A 201 -9.04 -9.86 -4.05
N ARG A 202 -8.72 -11.14 -4.02
CA ARG A 202 -7.88 -11.73 -2.98
C ARG A 202 -6.55 -12.18 -3.57
N SER A 203 -5.46 -11.74 -2.97
CA SER A 203 -4.11 -12.13 -3.40
C SER A 203 -3.77 -13.57 -2.99
N ALA A 204 -2.66 -14.10 -3.52
CA ALA A 204 -2.16 -15.43 -3.19
C ALA A 204 -1.82 -15.58 -1.69
N ASN A 205 -1.34 -14.50 -1.04
CA ASN A 205 -1.01 -14.49 0.39
C ASN A 205 -2.21 -14.12 1.29
N GLY A 206 -3.39 -14.00 0.70
CA GLY A 206 -4.65 -13.81 1.43
C GLY A 206 -4.94 -12.35 1.81
N ILE A 207 -4.33 -11.38 1.14
CA ILE A 207 -4.68 -9.97 1.30
C ILE A 207 -5.89 -9.65 0.42
N THR A 208 -6.91 -9.02 0.99
CA THR A 208 -8.12 -8.65 0.25
C THR A 208 -8.06 -7.18 -0.17
N LEU A 209 -8.15 -6.91 -1.48
CA LEU A 209 -8.27 -5.56 -2.02
C LEU A 209 -9.74 -5.19 -2.18
N VAL A 210 -10.11 -4.03 -1.65
CA VAL A 210 -11.46 -3.47 -1.72
C VAL A 210 -11.43 -2.14 -2.46
N THR A 211 -12.20 -2.03 -3.56
CA THR A 211 -12.39 -0.80 -4.31
C THR A 211 -13.87 -0.38 -4.30
N ALA A 212 -14.14 0.88 -4.64
CA ALA A 212 -15.51 1.39 -4.72
C ALA A 212 -16.40 0.61 -5.73
N SER A 213 -15.82 0.21 -6.86
CA SER A 213 -16.53 -0.60 -7.86
C SER A 213 -16.88 -1.99 -7.36
N MET A 214 -16.03 -2.60 -6.52
CA MET A 214 -16.32 -3.90 -5.90
C MET A 214 -17.40 -3.78 -4.83
N LEU A 215 -17.39 -2.70 -4.04
CA LEU A 215 -18.43 -2.44 -3.05
C LEU A 215 -19.80 -2.18 -3.68
N ALA A 216 -19.86 -1.62 -4.86
CA ALA A 216 -21.11 -1.37 -5.60
C ALA A 216 -21.72 -2.64 -6.20
N ARG A 217 -21.00 -3.75 -6.30
CA ARG A 217 -21.53 -5.02 -6.83
C ARG A 217 -22.59 -5.56 -5.88
N PRO A 218 -23.80 -5.95 -6.38
CA PRO A 218 -24.77 -6.62 -5.54
C PRO A 218 -24.21 -7.94 -5.03
N MET A 219 -24.47 -8.28 -3.77
CA MET A 219 -24.17 -9.61 -3.24
C MET A 219 -24.96 -10.65 -4.01
N CYS A 220 -24.29 -11.63 -4.58
CA CYS A 220 -24.99 -12.78 -5.17
C CYS A 220 -25.74 -13.49 -4.05
N SER A 221 -27.07 -13.48 -4.10
CA SER A 221 -27.97 -14.03 -3.09
C SER A 221 -27.98 -15.56 -3.13
N ALA A 222 -26.82 -16.20 -2.94
CA ALA A 222 -26.72 -17.66 -2.91
C ALA A 222 -27.00 -18.27 -1.53
N HIS A 223 -27.35 -17.49 -0.52
CA HIS A 223 -27.60 -18.00 0.86
C HIS A 223 -28.94 -17.61 1.47
N CYS A 224 -29.94 -17.26 0.63
CA CYS A 224 -31.33 -17.09 1.12
C CYS A 224 -32.22 -18.27 0.73
N GLN A 225 -31.73 -19.51 0.88
CA GLN A 225 -32.61 -20.70 0.88
C GLN A 225 -31.95 -21.80 1.71
N LYS A 226 -32.18 -21.78 3.02
CA LYS A 226 -32.41 -23.01 3.78
C LYS A 226 -33.57 -22.78 4.74
N PRO A 227 -34.58 -23.67 4.67
CA PRO A 227 -35.79 -23.60 5.47
C PRO A 227 -35.53 -23.85 6.94
#